data_8bc0e29366f9fef495f4435a077bed7d
#
_entry.id   8bc0e29366f9fef495f4435a077bed7d
#
_cell.length_a   1.000
_cell.length_b   1.000
_cell.length_c   1.000
_cell.angle_alpha   90.00
_cell.angle_beta   90.00
_cell.angle_gamma   90.00
#
_symmetry.space_group_name_H-M   'P 1'
#
loop_
_entity.id
_entity.type
_entity.pdbx_description
1 polymer ?
#
loop_
_entity_poly.entity_id
_entity_poly.type
_entity_poly.pdbx_seq_one_letter_code
_entity_poly.pdbx_strand_id
1 'polypeptide(L)'
;MEKMTCRQGMADTPQAWIYYKESGRGTPILMLHGNAETHLIFDYYEKKLSMKYRVILMDSRAHGRSRIKPEYAESEFTTTDMARDAAALLDILHIPSCILFGFSDGANIALEFASLFPDRTRAVIAISGNVSPDGLILPVRAFCVGKYFCLKAATSLFREICKKNPAASCILSCLFRHQQLASLLCNSPMMSREQLENVQAPVLLIAGTRDLVNVSHSRLMARLIPRAQLVLIKGATHTSMFGRKAFYLKIIHDFLDKSQA
;
A
#
# COMPACT_ATOMS: atom_id res chain seq x y z
N MET A 1 -9.21 32.97 -1.31
CA MET A 1 -8.94 31.49 -1.32
C MET A 1 -7.75 31.27 -2.24
N GLU A 2 -6.57 31.00 -1.69
CA GLU A 2 -5.40 30.61 -2.49
C GLU A 2 -5.72 29.32 -3.24
N LYS A 3 -5.45 29.30 -4.56
CA LYS A 3 -5.61 28.07 -5.37
C LYS A 3 -4.75 26.97 -4.76
N MET A 4 -5.36 25.88 -4.32
CA MET A 4 -4.64 24.68 -3.91
C MET A 4 -3.73 24.27 -5.08
N THR A 5 -2.41 24.35 -4.88
CA THR A 5 -1.44 23.89 -5.88
C THR A 5 -1.57 22.35 -6.00
N CYS A 6 -2.06 21.90 -7.13
CA CYS A 6 -2.06 20.47 -7.47
C CYS A 6 -0.94 20.25 -8.50
N ARG A 7 0.00 19.36 -8.18
CA ARG A 7 1.08 18.92 -9.07
C ARG A 7 0.97 17.42 -9.28
N GLN A 8 1.30 16.95 -10.47
CA GLN A 8 1.39 15.52 -10.76
C GLN A 8 2.60 15.28 -11.65
N GLY A 9 3.13 14.07 -11.60
CA GLY A 9 4.30 13.70 -12.37
C GLY A 9 4.56 12.21 -12.39
N MET A 10 5.66 11.86 -13.02
CA MET A 10 6.20 10.52 -13.07
C MET A 10 7.60 10.56 -12.46
N ALA A 11 7.81 9.84 -11.38
CA ALA A 11 9.11 9.68 -10.74
C ALA A 11 9.84 8.49 -11.36
N ASP A 12 11.08 8.71 -11.77
CA ASP A 12 11.95 7.67 -12.33
C ASP A 12 12.70 6.98 -11.18
N THR A 13 12.10 5.91 -10.63
CA THR A 13 12.72 5.10 -9.58
C THR A 13 13.60 3.99 -10.18
N PRO A 14 14.43 3.30 -9.41
CA PRO A 14 15.35 2.29 -9.95
C PRO A 14 14.70 1.21 -10.81
N GLN A 15 13.49 0.75 -10.46
CA GLN A 15 12.82 -0.38 -11.12
C GLN A 15 11.49 -0.03 -11.78
N ALA A 16 10.97 1.19 -11.56
CA ALA A 16 9.66 1.58 -12.06
C ALA A 16 9.58 3.09 -12.35
N TRP A 17 8.65 3.47 -13.19
CA TRP A 17 8.16 4.84 -13.30
C TRP A 17 6.91 4.97 -12.44
N ILE A 18 7.01 5.73 -11.36
CA ILE A 18 5.97 5.87 -10.36
C ILE A 18 5.19 7.15 -10.58
N TYR A 19 3.90 7.01 -10.89
CA TYR A 19 3.00 8.15 -10.96
C TYR A 19 2.68 8.66 -9.57
N TYR A 20 2.71 9.99 -9.43
CA TYR A 20 2.29 10.67 -8.20
C TYR A 20 1.45 11.90 -8.50
N LYS A 21 0.63 12.28 -7.52
CA LYS A 21 -0.11 13.53 -7.44
C LYS A 21 0.14 14.16 -6.09
N GLU A 22 0.35 15.47 -6.06
CA GLU A 22 0.67 16.22 -4.86
C GLU A 22 -0.31 17.39 -4.70
N SER A 23 -0.80 17.61 -3.47
CA SER A 23 -1.71 18.70 -3.15
C SER A 23 -1.50 19.20 -1.71
N GLY A 24 -1.82 20.48 -1.47
CA GLY A 24 -1.67 21.10 -0.15
C GLY A 24 -0.23 21.46 0.19
N ARG A 25 -0.03 21.87 1.46
CA ARG A 25 1.26 22.30 2.02
C ARG A 25 1.35 21.87 3.49
N GLY A 26 2.56 21.85 4.07
CA GLY A 26 2.80 21.47 5.46
C GLY A 26 3.49 20.12 5.60
N THR A 27 3.25 19.42 6.70
CA THR A 27 3.85 18.08 6.94
C THR A 27 3.44 17.11 5.85
N PRO A 28 4.40 16.39 5.22
CA PRO A 28 4.09 15.44 4.16
C PRO A 28 3.33 14.22 4.66
N ILE A 29 2.29 13.81 3.91
CA ILE A 29 1.58 12.54 4.06
C ILE A 29 1.65 11.80 2.73
N LEU A 30 2.28 10.62 2.70
CA LEU A 30 2.28 9.72 1.56
C LEU A 30 1.14 8.71 1.71
N MET A 31 0.23 8.67 0.73
CA MET A 31 -0.91 7.75 0.70
C MET A 31 -0.68 6.59 -0.26
N LEU A 32 -0.89 5.37 0.23
CA LEU A 32 -0.57 4.09 -0.40
C LEU A 32 -1.85 3.25 -0.51
N HIS A 33 -2.30 2.99 -1.74
CA HIS A 33 -3.53 2.24 -2.03
C HIS A 33 -3.33 0.72 -1.93
N GLY A 34 -4.43 -0.04 -1.91
CA GLY A 34 -4.43 -1.50 -1.86
C GLY A 34 -4.19 -2.19 -3.20
N ASN A 35 -4.21 -3.53 -3.18
CA ASN A 35 -4.02 -4.37 -4.36
C ASN A 35 -5.10 -4.10 -5.42
N ALA A 36 -4.69 -4.00 -6.67
CA ALA A 36 -5.53 -3.74 -7.84
C ALA A 36 -6.32 -2.41 -7.78
N GLU A 37 -5.95 -1.49 -6.89
CA GLU A 37 -6.53 -0.15 -6.77
C GLU A 37 -5.61 0.92 -7.37
N THR A 38 -5.93 2.19 -7.15
CA THR A 38 -5.14 3.35 -7.54
C THR A 38 -5.25 4.45 -6.50
N HIS A 39 -4.45 5.50 -6.64
CA HIS A 39 -4.52 6.68 -5.78
C HIS A 39 -5.93 7.29 -5.63
N LEU A 40 -6.84 7.05 -6.57
CA LEU A 40 -8.21 7.60 -6.58
C LEU A 40 -9.06 7.18 -5.38
N ILE A 41 -8.73 6.07 -4.71
CA ILE A 41 -9.44 5.65 -3.50
C ILE A 41 -9.35 6.69 -2.37
N PHE A 42 -8.34 7.56 -2.44
CA PHE A 42 -8.06 8.56 -1.42
C PHE A 42 -8.63 9.95 -1.73
N ASP A 43 -9.39 10.16 -2.82
CA ASP A 43 -9.90 11.49 -3.23
C ASP A 43 -10.60 12.26 -2.11
N TYR A 44 -11.37 11.56 -1.25
CA TYR A 44 -12.04 12.19 -0.12
C TYR A 44 -11.04 12.65 0.95
N TYR A 45 -10.08 11.79 1.28
CA TYR A 45 -9.05 12.06 2.29
C TYR A 45 -8.08 13.14 1.81
N GLU A 46 -7.69 13.10 0.55
CA GLU A 46 -6.88 14.15 -0.09
C GLU A 46 -7.51 15.52 0.09
N LYS A 47 -8.78 15.69 -0.29
CA LYS A 47 -9.50 16.97 -0.17
C LYS A 47 -9.55 17.51 1.25
N LYS A 48 -9.60 16.64 2.25
CA LYS A 48 -9.69 17.04 3.67
C LYS A 48 -8.33 17.27 4.28
N LEU A 49 -7.37 16.39 4.01
CA LEU A 49 -6.04 16.46 4.61
C LEU A 49 -5.15 17.51 3.94
N SER A 50 -5.32 17.79 2.64
CA SER A 50 -4.55 18.83 1.94
C SER A 50 -4.80 20.26 2.42
N MET A 51 -5.79 20.48 3.28
CA MET A 51 -6.01 21.74 3.96
C MET A 51 -4.94 22.03 5.03
N LYS A 52 -4.30 21.00 5.60
CA LYS A 52 -3.31 21.11 6.70
C LYS A 52 -1.98 20.44 6.35
N TYR A 53 -1.96 19.51 5.41
CA TYR A 53 -0.84 18.64 5.07
C TYR A 53 -0.44 18.77 3.60
N ARG A 54 0.82 18.48 3.30
CA ARG A 54 1.30 18.22 1.95
C ARG A 54 0.98 16.76 1.62
N VAL A 55 -0.11 16.51 0.90
CA VAL A 55 -0.59 15.16 0.56
C VAL A 55 0.07 14.70 -0.73
N ILE A 56 0.71 13.55 -0.69
CA ILE A 56 1.29 12.85 -1.84
C ILE A 56 0.51 11.55 -2.04
N LEU A 57 -0.11 11.41 -3.19
CA LEU A 57 -0.77 10.19 -3.65
C LEU A 57 0.15 9.52 -4.66
N MET A 58 0.41 8.22 -4.53
CA MET A 58 1.15 7.48 -5.56
C MET A 58 0.33 6.29 -6.08
N ASP A 59 0.49 5.99 -7.35
CA ASP A 59 0.14 4.66 -7.86
C ASP A 59 1.34 3.75 -7.65
N SER A 60 1.15 2.65 -6.96
CA SER A 60 2.20 1.65 -6.74
C SER A 60 2.63 1.01 -8.07
N ARG A 61 3.84 0.41 -8.14
CA ARG A 61 4.28 -0.32 -9.34
C ARG A 61 3.21 -1.31 -9.81
N ALA A 62 3.08 -1.54 -11.09
CA ALA A 62 2.05 -2.36 -11.75
C ALA A 62 0.59 -1.89 -11.55
N HIS A 63 0.34 -0.74 -10.93
CA HIS A 63 -0.99 -0.19 -10.70
C HIS A 63 -1.20 1.15 -11.40
N GLY A 64 -2.46 1.47 -11.69
CA GLY A 64 -2.86 2.78 -12.19
C GLY A 64 -2.04 3.26 -13.39
N ARG A 65 -1.38 4.39 -13.20
CA ARG A 65 -0.55 5.06 -14.21
C ARG A 65 0.94 4.70 -14.11
N SER A 66 1.36 4.03 -13.04
CA SER A 66 2.75 3.56 -12.85
C SER A 66 3.08 2.39 -13.76
N ARG A 67 4.36 2.26 -14.11
CA ARG A 67 4.86 1.20 -15.01
C ARG A 67 6.14 0.62 -14.42
N ILE A 68 6.28 -0.71 -14.47
CA ILE A 68 7.54 -1.40 -14.21
C ILE A 68 8.43 -1.19 -15.43
N LYS A 69 9.73 -0.96 -15.21
CA LYS A 69 10.70 -0.85 -16.31
C LYS A 69 10.84 -2.19 -17.06
N PRO A 70 11.10 -2.18 -18.38
CA PRO A 70 11.11 -3.39 -19.20
C PRO A 70 12.00 -4.50 -18.66
N GLU A 71 13.17 -4.17 -18.12
CA GLU A 71 14.14 -5.12 -17.56
C GLU A 71 13.62 -5.85 -16.30
N TYR A 72 12.60 -5.31 -15.63
CA TYR A 72 11.95 -5.89 -14.44
C TYR A 72 10.52 -6.38 -14.72
N ALA A 73 10.01 -6.22 -15.95
CA ALA A 73 8.61 -6.47 -16.27
C ALA A 73 8.16 -7.90 -16.00
N GLU A 74 9.05 -8.87 -16.13
CA GLU A 74 8.78 -10.29 -15.88
C GLU A 74 9.21 -10.78 -14.48
N SER A 75 9.65 -9.89 -13.60
CA SER A 75 10.03 -10.22 -12.23
C SER A 75 8.82 -10.12 -11.30
N GLU A 76 8.66 -11.08 -10.41
CA GLU A 76 7.77 -10.89 -9.26
C GLU A 76 8.37 -9.84 -8.32
N PHE A 77 7.53 -9.11 -7.62
CA PHE A 77 7.93 -8.07 -6.68
C PHE A 77 7.16 -8.21 -5.36
N THR A 78 7.68 -7.60 -4.33
CA THR A 78 7.19 -7.67 -2.95
C THR A 78 6.71 -6.30 -2.47
N THR A 79 6.03 -6.28 -1.32
CA THR A 79 5.71 -5.02 -0.61
C THR A 79 6.97 -4.28 -0.18
N THR A 80 8.08 -4.99 0.10
CA THR A 80 9.40 -4.40 0.34
C THR A 80 9.92 -3.61 -0.87
N ASP A 81 9.76 -4.14 -2.08
CA ASP A 81 10.16 -3.42 -3.30
C ASP A 81 9.31 -2.17 -3.51
N MET A 82 8.01 -2.25 -3.19
CA MET A 82 7.09 -1.11 -3.25
C MET A 82 7.41 -0.06 -2.18
N ALA A 83 7.87 -0.46 -0.98
CA ALA A 83 8.37 0.45 0.05
C ALA A 83 9.64 1.19 -0.41
N ARG A 84 10.54 0.53 -1.14
CA ARG A 84 11.71 1.16 -1.75
C ARG A 84 11.34 2.13 -2.87
N ASP A 85 10.31 1.84 -3.68
CA ASP A 85 9.78 2.81 -4.65
C ASP A 85 9.24 4.06 -3.95
N ALA A 86 8.51 3.87 -2.84
CA ALA A 86 8.00 4.98 -2.05
C ALA A 86 9.15 5.85 -1.49
N ALA A 87 10.24 5.21 -1.02
CA ALA A 87 11.42 5.93 -0.55
C ALA A 87 12.10 6.72 -1.68
N ALA A 88 12.27 6.10 -2.86
CA ALA A 88 12.85 6.76 -4.04
C ALA A 88 11.98 7.92 -4.54
N LEU A 89 10.65 7.78 -4.51
CA LEU A 89 9.73 8.88 -4.80
C LEU A 89 9.93 10.06 -3.83
N LEU A 90 10.05 9.78 -2.52
CA LEU A 90 10.31 10.82 -1.53
C LEU A 90 11.67 11.52 -1.74
N ASP A 91 12.70 10.79 -2.19
CA ASP A 91 14.01 11.36 -2.53
C ASP A 91 13.90 12.34 -3.72
N ILE A 92 13.20 11.93 -4.78
CA ILE A 92 12.96 12.77 -5.97
C ILE A 92 12.14 14.03 -5.62
N LEU A 93 11.23 13.93 -4.65
CA LEU A 93 10.43 15.06 -4.16
C LEU A 93 11.13 15.89 -3.07
N HIS A 94 12.38 15.54 -2.71
CA HIS A 94 13.15 16.15 -1.63
C HIS A 94 12.41 16.16 -0.29
N ILE A 95 11.78 15.04 0.04
CA ILE A 95 11.02 14.84 1.29
C ILE A 95 11.84 13.95 2.23
N PRO A 96 12.46 14.49 3.28
CA PRO A 96 13.31 13.71 4.18
C PRO A 96 12.52 12.75 5.06
N SER A 97 11.30 13.13 5.47
CA SER A 97 10.43 12.28 6.31
C SER A 97 8.96 12.61 6.09
N CYS A 98 8.08 11.63 6.26
CA CYS A 98 6.64 11.81 6.07
C CYS A 98 5.80 10.97 7.02
N ILE A 99 4.52 11.26 7.08
CA ILE A 99 3.47 10.39 7.60
C ILE A 99 3.10 9.41 6.48
N LEU A 100 2.93 8.15 6.81
CA LEU A 100 2.47 7.12 5.87
C LEU A 100 1.00 6.82 6.15
N PHE A 101 0.17 6.82 5.11
CA PHE A 101 -1.23 6.44 5.21
C PHE A 101 -1.53 5.35 4.18
N GLY A 102 -1.67 4.11 4.65
CA GLY A 102 -1.90 2.95 3.80
C GLY A 102 -3.22 2.25 4.04
N PHE A 103 -3.78 1.69 2.96
CA PHE A 103 -4.93 0.81 2.98
C PHE A 103 -4.58 -0.55 2.39
N SER A 104 -4.95 -1.67 3.06
CA SER A 104 -4.71 -3.04 2.58
C SER A 104 -3.22 -3.25 2.27
N ASP A 105 -2.83 -3.64 1.05
CA ASP A 105 -1.41 -3.72 0.65
C ASP A 105 -0.66 -2.41 0.88
N GLY A 106 -1.31 -1.26 0.72
CA GLY A 106 -0.71 0.03 1.05
C GLY A 106 -0.38 0.18 2.54
N ALA A 107 -1.17 -0.43 3.43
CA ALA A 107 -0.85 -0.49 4.86
C ALA A 107 0.36 -1.39 5.13
N ASN A 108 0.47 -2.49 4.39
CA ASN A 108 1.62 -3.40 4.44
C ASN A 108 2.90 -2.68 4.01
N ILE A 109 2.84 -1.97 2.87
CA ILE A 109 3.95 -1.15 2.35
C ILE A 109 4.36 -0.08 3.37
N ALA A 110 3.39 0.59 4.01
CA ALA A 110 3.65 1.61 5.02
C ALA A 110 4.39 1.07 6.25
N LEU A 111 4.02 -0.13 6.72
CA LEU A 111 4.69 -0.80 7.85
C LEU A 111 6.10 -1.27 7.47
N GLU A 112 6.29 -1.85 6.28
CA GLU A 112 7.61 -2.20 5.79
C GLU A 112 8.51 -0.98 5.60
N PHE A 113 7.97 0.11 5.03
CA PHE A 113 8.70 1.38 4.93
C PHE A 113 9.15 1.86 6.31
N ALA A 114 8.25 1.86 7.31
CA ALA A 114 8.55 2.31 8.65
C ALA A 114 9.63 1.45 9.35
N SER A 115 9.68 0.17 9.05
CA SER A 115 10.73 -0.74 9.53
C SER A 115 12.07 -0.51 8.83
N LEU A 116 12.06 -0.30 7.51
CA LEU A 116 13.27 -0.12 6.68
C LEU A 116 13.88 1.28 6.84
N PHE A 117 13.03 2.29 7.05
CA PHE A 117 13.40 3.70 7.08
C PHE A 117 12.83 4.40 8.32
N PRO A 118 13.21 3.99 9.54
CA PRO A 118 12.62 4.53 10.78
C PRO A 118 12.81 6.06 10.90
N ASP A 119 13.97 6.60 10.53
CA ASP A 119 14.26 8.04 10.59
C ASP A 119 13.45 8.86 9.59
N ARG A 120 12.89 8.21 8.58
CA ARG A 120 12.04 8.84 7.54
C ARG A 120 10.55 8.74 7.84
N THR A 121 10.16 8.08 8.93
CA THR A 121 8.78 7.80 9.29
C THR A 121 8.37 8.62 10.50
N ARG A 122 7.44 9.58 10.30
CA ARG A 122 6.89 10.41 11.39
C ARG A 122 5.76 9.71 12.12
N ALA A 123 4.87 9.06 11.39
CA ALA A 123 3.76 8.26 11.90
C ALA A 123 3.25 7.32 10.80
N VAL A 124 2.53 6.27 11.18
CA VAL A 124 1.88 5.34 10.24
C VAL A 124 0.39 5.24 10.56
N ILE A 125 -0.44 5.36 9.54
CA ILE A 125 -1.87 5.02 9.56
C ILE A 125 -2.04 3.81 8.65
N ALA A 126 -2.32 2.65 9.25
CA ALA A 126 -2.45 1.37 8.57
C ALA A 126 -3.89 0.84 8.71
N ILE A 127 -4.66 0.88 7.64
CA ILE A 127 -6.05 0.43 7.62
C ILE A 127 -6.13 -0.93 6.93
N SER A 128 -6.68 -1.94 7.64
CA SER A 128 -6.91 -3.29 7.10
C SER A 128 -5.66 -3.97 6.55
N GLY A 129 -4.49 -3.69 7.14
CA GLY A 129 -3.21 -4.29 6.77
C GLY A 129 -2.92 -5.61 7.49
N ASN A 130 -2.01 -6.38 6.91
CA ASN A 130 -1.42 -7.58 7.49
C ASN A 130 0.10 -7.54 7.34
N VAL A 131 0.83 -8.36 8.08
CA VAL A 131 2.30 -8.43 8.03
C VAL A 131 2.82 -9.80 7.58
N SER A 132 1.90 -10.71 7.30
CA SER A 132 2.15 -11.98 6.62
C SER A 132 0.86 -12.49 5.96
N PRO A 133 0.92 -13.33 4.90
CA PRO A 133 -0.26 -13.94 4.29
C PRO A 133 -1.11 -14.76 5.27
N ASP A 134 -0.51 -15.26 6.36
CA ASP A 134 -1.23 -15.97 7.45
C ASP A 134 -2.20 -15.06 8.21
N GLY A 135 -2.06 -13.76 8.09
CA GLY A 135 -2.99 -12.77 8.64
C GLY A 135 -4.36 -12.77 7.97
N LEU A 136 -4.49 -13.28 6.74
CA LEU A 136 -5.74 -13.37 6.02
C LEU A 136 -6.63 -14.50 6.58
N ILE A 137 -7.96 -14.32 6.53
CA ILE A 137 -8.89 -15.41 6.85
C ILE A 137 -8.74 -16.55 5.83
N LEU A 138 -8.86 -17.79 6.30
CA LEU A 138 -8.54 -18.99 5.50
C LEU A 138 -9.22 -19.06 4.12
N PRO A 139 -10.53 -18.75 3.95
CA PRO A 139 -11.16 -18.76 2.63
C PRO A 139 -10.52 -17.75 1.65
N VAL A 140 -10.15 -16.57 2.13
CA VAL A 140 -9.50 -15.53 1.31
C VAL A 140 -8.11 -15.98 0.91
N ARG A 141 -7.32 -16.50 1.86
CA ARG A 141 -5.99 -17.02 1.58
C ARG A 141 -6.03 -18.15 0.54
N ALA A 142 -6.95 -19.12 0.70
CA ALA A 142 -7.11 -20.22 -0.25
C ALA A 142 -7.47 -19.70 -1.66
N PHE A 143 -8.38 -18.71 -1.73
CA PHE A 143 -8.74 -18.08 -3.01
C PHE A 143 -7.53 -17.38 -3.66
N CYS A 144 -6.75 -16.61 -2.90
CA CYS A 144 -5.55 -15.93 -3.42
C CYS A 144 -4.53 -16.92 -3.97
N VAL A 145 -4.26 -18.02 -3.24
CA VAL A 145 -3.34 -19.08 -3.67
C VAL A 145 -3.85 -19.76 -4.95
N GLY A 146 -5.13 -20.14 -5.00
CA GLY A 146 -5.73 -20.72 -6.20
C GLY A 146 -5.64 -19.79 -7.40
N LYS A 147 -5.99 -18.50 -7.22
CA LYS A 147 -5.88 -17.47 -8.26
C LYS A 147 -4.45 -17.32 -8.79
N TYR A 148 -3.46 -17.29 -7.89
CA TYR A 148 -2.05 -17.19 -8.27
C TYR A 148 -1.61 -18.38 -9.14
N PHE A 149 -1.90 -19.62 -8.73
CA PHE A 149 -1.51 -20.80 -9.51
C PHE A 149 -2.24 -20.88 -10.86
N CYS A 150 -3.52 -20.53 -10.93
CA CYS A 150 -4.26 -20.45 -12.20
C CYS A 150 -3.64 -19.41 -13.15
N LEU A 151 -3.30 -18.22 -12.64
CA LEU A 151 -2.67 -17.18 -13.46
C LEU A 151 -1.27 -17.60 -13.90
N LYS A 152 -0.49 -18.24 -13.03
CA LYS A 152 0.85 -18.75 -13.35
C LYS A 152 0.80 -19.78 -14.48
N ALA A 153 -0.14 -20.72 -14.41
CA ALA A 153 -0.35 -21.72 -15.48
C ALA A 153 -0.78 -21.06 -16.78
N ALA A 154 -1.74 -20.13 -16.73
CA ALA A 154 -2.20 -19.36 -17.90
C ALA A 154 -1.05 -18.56 -18.53
N THR A 155 -0.27 -17.85 -17.74
CA THR A 155 0.90 -17.07 -18.21
C THR A 155 1.92 -17.98 -18.91
N SER A 156 2.21 -19.15 -18.33
CA SER A 156 3.13 -20.13 -18.93
C SER A 156 2.63 -20.63 -20.28
N LEU A 157 1.34 -20.98 -20.37
CA LEU A 157 0.72 -21.43 -21.63
C LEU A 157 0.76 -20.31 -22.71
N PHE A 158 0.38 -19.09 -22.33
CA PHE A 158 0.38 -17.97 -23.28
C PHE A 158 1.79 -17.57 -23.71
N ARG A 159 2.81 -17.76 -22.88
CA ARG A 159 4.22 -17.58 -23.29
C ARG A 159 4.60 -18.48 -24.45
N GLU A 160 4.18 -19.74 -24.44
CA GLU A 160 4.41 -20.68 -25.57
C GLU A 160 3.61 -20.29 -26.82
N ILE A 161 2.39 -19.79 -26.66
CA ILE A 161 1.57 -19.27 -27.78
C ILE A 161 2.25 -18.05 -28.41
N CYS A 162 2.76 -17.12 -27.62
CA CYS A 162 3.42 -15.89 -28.11
C CYS A 162 4.70 -16.19 -28.91
N LYS A 163 5.41 -17.29 -28.65
CA LYS A 163 6.54 -17.72 -29.48
C LYS A 163 6.12 -17.98 -30.94
N LYS A 164 4.87 -18.43 -31.15
CA LYS A 164 4.31 -18.74 -32.48
C LYS A 164 3.47 -17.60 -33.04
N ASN A 165 2.93 -16.74 -32.18
CA ASN A 165 2.07 -15.61 -32.56
C ASN A 165 2.40 -14.37 -31.72
N PRO A 166 3.34 -13.52 -32.13
CA PRO A 166 3.73 -12.31 -31.41
C PRO A 166 2.58 -11.32 -31.16
N ALA A 167 1.50 -11.34 -31.95
CA ALA A 167 0.33 -10.48 -31.73
C ALA A 167 -0.39 -10.76 -30.38
N ALA A 168 -0.17 -11.92 -29.78
CA ALA A 168 -0.72 -12.27 -28.47
C ALA A 168 0.05 -11.65 -27.27
N SER A 169 1.12 -10.89 -27.52
CA SER A 169 1.97 -10.31 -26.46
C SER A 169 1.24 -9.39 -25.50
N CYS A 170 0.22 -8.64 -25.94
CA CYS A 170 -0.59 -7.79 -25.09
C CYS A 170 -1.38 -8.61 -24.04
N ILE A 171 -1.88 -9.81 -24.44
CA ILE A 171 -2.59 -10.71 -23.52
C ILE A 171 -1.60 -11.27 -22.48
N LEU A 172 -0.41 -11.68 -22.95
CA LEU A 172 0.65 -12.18 -22.05
C LEU A 172 1.04 -11.13 -21.01
N SER A 173 1.24 -9.87 -21.42
CA SER A 173 1.57 -8.78 -20.50
C SER A 173 0.47 -8.53 -19.47
N CYS A 174 -0.80 -8.62 -19.90
CA CYS A 174 -1.95 -8.49 -19.00
C CYS A 174 -2.00 -9.65 -17.98
N LEU A 175 -1.84 -10.89 -18.43
CA LEU A 175 -1.81 -12.08 -17.57
C LEU A 175 -0.65 -11.98 -16.57
N PHE A 176 0.53 -11.58 -17.03
CA PHE A 176 1.70 -11.45 -16.20
C PHE A 176 1.49 -10.42 -15.07
N ARG A 177 0.94 -9.25 -15.41
CA ARG A 177 0.58 -8.24 -14.41
C ARG A 177 -0.40 -8.80 -13.37
N HIS A 178 -1.44 -9.51 -13.78
CA HIS A 178 -2.40 -10.10 -12.84
C HIS A 178 -1.76 -11.19 -11.97
N GLN A 179 -0.82 -11.99 -12.54
CA GLN A 179 -0.03 -12.93 -11.77
C GLN A 179 0.83 -12.25 -10.71
N GLN A 180 1.53 -11.16 -11.06
CA GLN A 180 2.33 -10.38 -10.11
C GLN A 180 1.48 -9.85 -8.95
N LEU A 181 0.29 -9.30 -9.23
CA LEU A 181 -0.63 -8.81 -8.20
C LEU A 181 -1.20 -9.93 -7.33
N ALA A 182 -1.42 -11.12 -7.89
CA ALA A 182 -1.83 -12.29 -7.12
C ALA A 182 -0.68 -12.84 -6.27
N SER A 183 0.57 -12.78 -6.77
CA SER A 183 1.78 -13.17 -6.04
C SER A 183 1.95 -12.34 -4.77
N LEU A 184 1.72 -11.03 -4.83
CA LEU A 184 1.76 -10.17 -3.64
C LEU A 184 0.88 -10.71 -2.51
N LEU A 185 -0.37 -11.06 -2.80
CA LEU A 185 -1.32 -11.54 -1.79
C LEU A 185 -0.93 -12.91 -1.18
N CYS A 186 -0.11 -13.68 -1.89
CA CYS A 186 0.31 -15.03 -1.47
C CYS A 186 1.66 -15.03 -0.75
N ASN A 187 2.57 -14.17 -1.18
CA ASN A 187 3.99 -14.23 -0.84
C ASN A 187 4.48 -12.98 -0.10
N SER A 188 3.64 -11.99 0.07
CA SER A 188 4.01 -10.70 0.68
C SER A 188 2.82 -10.09 1.44
N PRO A 189 3.06 -9.32 2.51
CA PRO A 189 4.35 -9.13 3.17
C PRO A 189 4.83 -10.38 3.93
N MET A 190 6.09 -10.39 4.31
CA MET A 190 6.69 -11.43 5.16
C MET A 190 7.58 -10.76 6.22
N MET A 191 6.97 -9.91 7.05
CA MET A 191 7.70 -9.19 8.08
C MET A 191 8.01 -10.08 9.29
N SER A 192 9.27 -10.10 9.69
CA SER A 192 9.70 -10.77 10.90
C SER A 192 9.25 -10.00 12.16
N ARG A 193 9.31 -10.69 13.30
CA ARG A 193 9.06 -10.05 14.59
C ARG A 193 10.01 -8.86 14.83
N GLU A 194 11.29 -9.03 14.55
CA GLU A 194 12.31 -7.99 14.69
C GLU A 194 12.00 -6.76 13.82
N GLN A 195 11.56 -6.97 12.59
CA GLN A 195 11.14 -5.87 11.71
C GLN A 195 9.96 -5.09 12.28
N LEU A 196 9.00 -5.75 12.93
CA LEU A 196 7.87 -5.08 13.57
C LEU A 196 8.29 -4.32 14.84
N GLU A 197 9.17 -4.89 15.64
CA GLU A 197 9.75 -4.26 16.82
C GLU A 197 10.64 -3.04 16.44
N ASN A 198 11.19 -3.02 15.23
CA ASN A 198 11.98 -1.90 14.69
C ASN A 198 11.12 -0.72 14.21
N VAL A 199 9.80 -0.82 14.14
CA VAL A 199 8.90 0.30 13.80
C VAL A 199 8.81 1.26 14.99
N GLN A 200 9.63 2.31 14.99
CA GLN A 200 9.75 3.27 16.12
C GLN A 200 8.73 4.41 16.07
N ALA A 201 8.16 4.69 14.91
CA ALA A 201 7.15 5.73 14.74
C ALA A 201 5.83 5.37 15.44
N PRO A 202 5.00 6.34 15.86
CA PRO A 202 3.63 6.07 16.27
C PRO A 202 2.83 5.41 15.14
N VAL A 203 2.11 4.34 15.45
CA VAL A 203 1.30 3.58 14.48
C VAL A 203 -0.15 3.52 14.90
N LEU A 204 -1.06 3.92 14.01
CA LEU A 204 -2.49 3.69 14.13
C LEU A 204 -2.88 2.50 13.25
N LEU A 205 -3.24 1.39 13.88
CA LEU A 205 -3.83 0.24 13.22
C LEU A 205 -5.36 0.35 13.29
N ILE A 206 -6.04 0.33 12.14
CA ILE A 206 -7.51 0.30 12.08
C ILE A 206 -7.94 -0.99 11.38
N ALA A 207 -8.77 -1.79 12.03
CA ALA A 207 -9.29 -3.03 11.47
C ALA A 207 -10.77 -3.21 11.78
N GLY A 208 -11.49 -3.88 10.89
CA GLY A 208 -12.88 -4.27 11.09
C GLY A 208 -13.00 -5.63 11.79
N THR A 209 -14.08 -5.85 12.57
CA THR A 209 -14.32 -7.18 13.16
C THR A 209 -14.86 -8.20 12.14
N ARG A 210 -15.17 -7.76 10.91
CA ARG A 210 -15.59 -8.58 9.77
C ARG A 210 -14.66 -8.35 8.55
N ASP A 211 -13.39 -8.08 8.83
CA ASP A 211 -12.36 -7.82 7.81
C ASP A 211 -11.88 -9.12 7.15
N LEU A 212 -11.18 -8.99 6.04
CA LEU A 212 -10.44 -10.08 5.38
C LEU A 212 -9.17 -10.46 6.17
N VAL A 213 -8.69 -9.56 7.02
CA VAL A 213 -7.59 -9.79 7.97
C VAL A 213 -8.15 -10.25 9.30
N ASN A 214 -7.61 -11.31 9.85
CA ASN A 214 -7.99 -11.83 11.16
C ASN A 214 -7.77 -10.78 12.27
N VAL A 215 -8.76 -10.60 13.13
CA VAL A 215 -8.65 -9.70 14.29
C VAL A 215 -7.50 -10.10 15.23
N SER A 216 -7.24 -11.42 15.37
CA SER A 216 -6.10 -11.93 16.14
C SER A 216 -4.77 -11.48 15.57
N HIS A 217 -4.67 -11.40 14.22
CA HIS A 217 -3.48 -10.89 13.54
C HIS A 217 -3.29 -9.39 13.77
N SER A 218 -4.35 -8.59 13.65
CA SER A 218 -4.28 -7.15 13.98
C SER A 218 -3.89 -6.90 15.45
N ARG A 219 -4.35 -7.74 16.38
CA ARG A 219 -3.92 -7.70 17.78
C ARG A 219 -2.46 -8.13 17.99
N LEU A 220 -1.96 -9.09 17.18
CA LEU A 220 -0.56 -9.48 17.18
C LEU A 220 0.32 -8.32 16.73
N MET A 221 -0.02 -7.65 15.62
CA MET A 221 0.68 -6.48 15.13
C MET A 221 0.74 -5.38 16.20
N ALA A 222 -0.38 -5.08 16.86
CA ALA A 222 -0.44 -4.08 17.92
C ALA A 222 0.40 -4.42 19.16
N ARG A 223 0.68 -5.70 19.41
CA ARG A 223 1.56 -6.13 20.50
C ARG A 223 3.04 -6.09 20.15
N LEU A 224 3.37 -6.30 18.88
CA LEU A 224 4.76 -6.37 18.43
C LEU A 224 5.33 -4.99 18.05
N ILE A 225 4.47 -4.07 17.57
CA ILE A 225 4.89 -2.71 17.22
C ILE A 225 4.89 -1.84 18.48
N PRO A 226 6.04 -1.29 18.93
CA PRO A 226 6.18 -0.66 20.26
C PRO A 226 5.23 0.49 20.53
N ARG A 227 4.91 1.30 19.50
CA ARG A 227 4.06 2.49 19.62
C ARG A 227 2.77 2.37 18.84
N ALA A 228 2.20 1.15 18.74
CA ALA A 228 0.96 0.90 18.04
C ALA A 228 -0.27 1.16 18.91
N GLN A 229 -1.25 1.83 18.31
CA GLN A 229 -2.62 1.95 18.80
C GLN A 229 -3.54 1.16 17.87
N LEU A 230 -4.31 0.21 18.39
CA LEU A 230 -5.29 -0.56 17.61
C LEU A 230 -6.72 -0.06 17.86
N VAL A 231 -7.40 0.28 16.77
CA VAL A 231 -8.83 0.61 16.75
C VAL A 231 -9.58 -0.50 16.01
N LEU A 232 -10.34 -1.29 16.75
CA LEU A 232 -11.23 -2.32 16.18
C LEU A 232 -12.65 -1.77 16.01
N ILE A 233 -13.13 -1.73 14.77
CA ILE A 233 -14.45 -1.19 14.44
C ILE A 233 -15.42 -2.34 14.30
N LYS A 234 -16.39 -2.43 15.24
CA LYS A 234 -17.41 -3.47 15.27
C LYS A 234 -18.24 -3.48 13.98
N GLY A 235 -18.36 -4.65 13.37
CA GLY A 235 -19.14 -4.88 12.14
C GLY A 235 -18.49 -4.32 10.87
N ALA A 236 -17.38 -3.60 10.93
CA ALA A 236 -16.70 -3.10 9.75
C ALA A 236 -16.05 -4.25 8.96
N THR A 237 -16.15 -4.14 7.64
CA THR A 237 -15.54 -5.03 6.65
C THR A 237 -14.27 -4.39 6.08
N HIS A 238 -13.55 -5.10 5.22
CA HIS A 238 -12.32 -4.63 4.56
C HIS A 238 -12.48 -3.26 3.89
N THR A 239 -13.61 -3.03 3.23
CA THR A 239 -13.87 -1.81 2.44
C THR A 239 -14.67 -0.73 3.18
N SER A 240 -14.94 -0.90 4.48
CA SER A 240 -15.80 0.01 5.25
C SER A 240 -15.30 1.46 5.30
N MET A 241 -13.99 1.68 5.09
CA MET A 241 -13.45 3.03 5.02
C MET A 241 -14.03 3.86 3.86
N PHE A 242 -14.46 3.23 2.77
CA PHE A 242 -15.01 3.91 1.60
C PHE A 242 -16.46 4.36 1.82
N GLY A 243 -17.24 3.61 2.59
CA GLY A 243 -18.63 3.97 2.94
C GLY A 243 -18.75 4.88 4.17
N ARG A 244 -17.75 4.87 5.06
CA ARG A 244 -17.76 5.60 6.35
C ARG A 244 -16.64 6.62 6.45
N LYS A 245 -16.32 7.30 5.36
CA LYS A 245 -15.14 8.17 5.18
C LYS A 245 -14.95 9.20 6.30
N ALA A 246 -16.02 9.91 6.69
CA ALA A 246 -15.96 10.92 7.74
C ALA A 246 -15.63 10.32 9.12
N PHE A 247 -16.15 9.14 9.43
CA PHE A 247 -15.86 8.44 10.67
C PHE A 247 -14.39 8.01 10.75
N TYR A 248 -13.85 7.42 9.68
CA TYR A 248 -12.43 7.06 9.62
C TYR A 248 -11.53 8.31 9.67
N LEU A 249 -11.91 9.37 8.96
CA LEU A 249 -11.16 10.64 8.99
C LEU A 249 -11.07 11.23 10.40
N LYS A 250 -12.15 11.15 11.19
CA LYS A 250 -12.13 11.59 12.60
C LYS A 250 -11.11 10.81 13.41
N ILE A 251 -11.08 9.48 13.32
CA ILE A 251 -10.10 8.63 14.01
C ILE A 251 -8.67 9.01 13.60
N ILE A 252 -8.45 9.27 12.31
CA ILE A 252 -7.16 9.68 11.76
C ILE A 252 -6.74 11.04 12.33
N HIS A 253 -7.63 12.03 12.36
CA HIS A 253 -7.34 13.35 12.94
C HIS A 253 -7.00 13.25 14.44
N ASP A 254 -7.81 12.51 15.21
CA ASP A 254 -7.59 12.32 16.65
C ASP A 254 -6.20 11.67 16.93
N PHE A 255 -5.72 10.80 16.03
CA PHE A 255 -4.39 10.21 16.12
C PHE A 255 -3.29 11.19 15.71
N LEU A 256 -3.44 11.89 14.59
CA LEU A 256 -2.43 12.81 14.08
C LEU A 256 -2.21 14.01 15.02
N ASP A 257 -3.26 14.53 15.63
CA ASP A 257 -3.15 15.64 16.59
C ASP A 257 -2.36 15.22 17.85
N LYS A 258 -2.50 13.96 18.28
CA LYS A 258 -1.71 13.41 19.41
C LYS A 258 -0.27 13.05 19.05
N SER A 259 -0.01 12.68 17.79
CA SER A 259 1.31 12.23 17.35
C SER A 259 2.27 13.37 17.02
N GLN A 260 1.76 14.61 16.88
CA GLN A 260 2.53 15.82 16.60
C GLN A 260 2.83 16.63 17.88
N ALA A 261 2.25 16.27 19.00
CA ALA A 261 2.52 16.83 20.33
C ALA A 261 3.65 16.08 21.00
#